data_de03f0d06da767527ea909a5c6a4e966
#
_entry.id   de03f0d06da767527ea909a5c6a4e966
#
_cell.length_a   1.000
_cell.length_b   1.000
_cell.length_c   1.000
_cell.angle_alpha   90.00
_cell.angle_beta   90.00
_cell.angle_gamma   90.00
#
_symmetry.space_group_name_H-M   'P 1'
#
loop_
_entity.id
_entity.type
_entity.pdbx_description
1 polymer ?
#
loop_
_entity_poly.entity_id
_entity_poly.type
_entity_poly.pdbx_seq_one_letter_code
_entity_poly.pdbx_strand_id
1 'polypeptide(L)'
;HLAYMSDIITAVKGQAVAFSDNMFNGFTVGELVKHVDILMKHELKNALVTLNTSVNLDADTSVNGNINSLVQVINNIISNAIQAYNGEPNKEINFTLSKERNNLLISIQDFAGGLPENVQEKLFKEMITTKGKNGTGLGLFMSYSNIKAHFNGNMTYKTQKGEGTTFYIEIPLAA
;
A
#
# COMPACT_ATOMS: atom_id res chain seq x y z
N HIS A 1 17.65 -9.04 7.16
CA HIS A 1 17.30 -8.51 5.87
C HIS A 1 17.38 -9.51 4.74
N LEU A 2 18.50 -10.21 4.59
CA LEU A 2 18.63 -11.20 3.52
C LEU A 2 17.62 -12.31 3.67
N ALA A 3 17.36 -12.77 4.89
CA ALA A 3 16.39 -13.81 5.13
C ALA A 3 14.99 -13.36 4.72
N TYR A 4 14.64 -12.13 5.08
CA TYR A 4 13.36 -11.55 4.73
C TYR A 4 13.20 -11.46 3.21
N MET A 5 14.21 -10.92 2.52
CA MET A 5 14.19 -10.82 1.07
C MET A 5 14.12 -12.19 0.41
N SER A 6 14.84 -13.15 0.96
CA SER A 6 14.84 -14.52 0.44
C SER A 6 13.45 -15.15 0.57
N ASP A 7 12.79 -14.93 1.69
CA ASP A 7 11.46 -15.48 1.91
C ASP A 7 10.46 -14.88 0.93
N ILE A 8 10.56 -13.58 0.67
CA ILE A 8 9.69 -12.91 -0.29
C ILE A 8 9.93 -13.47 -1.68
N ILE A 9 11.18 -13.62 -2.06
CA ILE A 9 11.52 -14.14 -3.38
C ILE A 9 11.00 -15.57 -3.54
N THR A 10 11.14 -16.38 -2.52
CA THR A 10 10.67 -17.76 -2.56
C THR A 10 9.15 -17.79 -2.71
N ALA A 11 8.44 -16.96 -1.96
CA ALA A 11 6.99 -16.88 -2.07
C ALA A 11 6.57 -16.44 -3.46
N VAL A 12 7.27 -15.46 -4.02
CA VAL A 12 6.95 -14.97 -5.35
C VAL A 12 7.22 -16.04 -6.40
N LYS A 13 8.30 -16.79 -6.26
CA LYS A 13 8.59 -17.87 -7.20
C LYS A 13 7.54 -18.95 -7.15
N GLY A 14 7.12 -19.34 -5.96
CA GLY A 14 6.06 -20.32 -5.81
C GLY A 14 4.79 -19.83 -6.45
N GLN A 15 4.45 -18.57 -6.25
CA GLN A 15 3.28 -17.99 -6.85
C GLN A 15 3.42 -17.80 -8.34
N ALA A 16 4.63 -17.55 -8.84
CA ALA A 16 4.83 -17.37 -10.26
C ALA A 16 4.53 -18.64 -11.05
N VAL A 17 4.82 -19.79 -10.48
CA VAL A 17 4.49 -21.05 -11.13
C VAL A 17 2.98 -21.24 -11.17
N ALA A 18 2.31 -20.99 -10.05
CA ALA A 18 0.86 -21.07 -9.98
C ALA A 18 0.22 -19.89 -10.70
N PHE A 19 0.91 -18.74 -10.68
CA PHE A 19 0.40 -17.52 -11.25
C PHE A 19 0.22 -17.61 -12.76
N SER A 20 1.08 -18.34 -13.43
CA SER A 20 0.91 -18.51 -14.87
C SER A 20 -0.46 -19.08 -15.20
N ASP A 21 -1.03 -19.83 -14.26
CA ASP A 21 -2.37 -20.41 -14.44
C ASP A 21 -3.45 -19.52 -13.87
N ASN A 22 -3.09 -18.63 -12.94
CA ASN A 22 -4.06 -17.81 -12.20
C ASN A 22 -3.97 -16.34 -12.48
N MET A 23 -3.21 -15.94 -13.47
CA MET A 23 -2.97 -14.53 -13.73
C MET A 23 -4.27 -13.76 -14.03
N PHE A 24 -5.33 -14.46 -14.43
CA PHE A 24 -6.61 -13.83 -14.72
C PHE A 24 -7.63 -14.03 -13.62
N ASN A 25 -7.29 -14.78 -12.60
CA ASN A 25 -8.24 -15.08 -11.54
C ASN A 25 -8.24 -14.08 -10.42
N GLY A 26 -7.10 -13.44 -10.23
CA GLY A 26 -7.01 -12.43 -9.20
C GLY A 26 -6.92 -13.00 -7.79
N PHE A 27 -7.50 -12.28 -6.86
CA PHE A 27 -7.40 -12.61 -5.44
C PHE A 27 -8.61 -12.02 -4.71
N THR A 28 -8.78 -12.41 -3.44
CA THR A 28 -9.86 -11.84 -2.63
C THR A 28 -9.32 -10.74 -1.72
N VAL A 29 -10.24 -9.90 -1.26
CA VAL A 29 -9.91 -8.86 -0.28
C VAL A 29 -9.31 -9.47 0.98
N GLY A 30 -9.86 -10.62 1.43
CA GLY A 30 -9.34 -11.29 2.61
C GLY A 30 -7.89 -11.76 2.44
N GLU A 31 -7.57 -12.27 1.26
CA GLU A 31 -6.20 -12.68 0.96
C GLU A 31 -5.25 -11.48 0.97
N LEU A 32 -5.71 -10.36 0.42
CA LEU A 32 -4.93 -9.13 0.40
C LEU A 32 -4.59 -8.67 1.81
N VAL A 33 -5.59 -8.59 2.67
CA VAL A 33 -5.40 -8.14 4.05
C VAL A 33 -4.44 -9.07 4.79
N LYS A 34 -4.59 -10.37 4.59
CA LYS A 34 -3.73 -11.34 5.23
C LYS A 34 -2.28 -11.19 4.81
N HIS A 35 -2.04 -11.00 3.52
CA HIS A 35 -0.68 -10.82 3.02
C HIS A 35 -0.03 -9.55 3.57
N VAL A 36 -0.79 -8.46 3.60
CA VAL A 36 -0.28 -7.20 4.16
C VAL A 36 0.07 -7.38 5.63
N ASP A 37 -0.83 -7.99 6.38
CA ASP A 37 -0.63 -8.20 7.81
C ASP A 37 0.64 -9.00 8.09
N ILE A 38 0.81 -10.10 7.38
CA ILE A 38 1.97 -10.97 7.58
C ILE A 38 3.27 -10.24 7.22
N LEU A 39 3.29 -9.55 6.09
CA LEU A 39 4.52 -8.93 5.61
C LEU A 39 4.90 -7.68 6.38
N MET A 40 3.95 -6.96 6.94
CA MET A 40 4.23 -5.73 7.68
C MET A 40 4.40 -5.94 9.17
N LYS A 41 4.10 -7.12 9.66
CA LYS A 41 4.09 -7.40 11.09
C LYS A 41 5.39 -7.04 11.79
N HIS A 42 6.50 -7.43 11.21
CA HIS A 42 7.81 -7.20 11.81
C HIS A 42 8.16 -5.71 11.87
N GLU A 43 7.97 -5.02 10.77
CA GLU A 43 8.28 -3.59 10.70
C GLU A 43 7.41 -2.77 11.66
N LEU A 44 6.13 -3.10 11.72
CA LEU A 44 5.20 -2.43 12.63
C LEU A 44 5.59 -2.67 14.09
N LYS A 45 5.94 -3.90 14.41
CA LYS A 45 6.33 -4.25 15.77
C LYS A 45 7.60 -3.52 16.18
N ASN A 46 8.59 -3.49 15.31
CA ASN A 46 9.85 -2.81 15.60
C ASN A 46 9.67 -1.31 15.77
N ALA A 47 8.75 -0.73 15.05
CA ALA A 47 8.49 0.71 15.15
C ALA A 47 7.51 1.06 16.28
N LEU A 48 6.93 0.07 16.92
CA LEU A 48 5.87 0.25 17.93
C LEU A 48 4.70 1.04 17.37
N VAL A 49 4.30 0.66 16.15
CA VAL A 49 3.15 1.26 15.46
C VAL A 49 2.09 0.18 15.30
N THR A 50 0.86 0.52 15.60
CA THR A 50 -0.27 -0.39 15.47
C THR A 50 -0.99 -0.13 14.15
N LEU A 51 -1.23 -1.19 13.39
CA LEU A 51 -2.03 -1.10 12.19
C LEU A 51 -3.46 -1.51 12.52
N ASN A 52 -4.37 -0.55 12.45
CA ASN A 52 -5.79 -0.81 12.70
C ASN A 52 -6.46 -1.11 11.36
N THR A 53 -6.81 -2.35 11.14
CA THR A 53 -7.39 -2.80 9.87
C THR A 53 -8.90 -2.93 10.00
N SER A 54 -9.61 -2.30 9.07
CA SER A 54 -11.08 -2.36 9.01
C SER A 54 -11.49 -2.81 7.62
N VAL A 55 -12.19 -3.93 7.54
CA VAL A 55 -12.66 -4.47 6.27
C VAL A 55 -14.17 -4.29 6.23
N ASN A 56 -14.61 -3.31 5.46
CA ASN A 56 -16.02 -2.92 5.38
C ASN A 56 -16.69 -3.37 4.10
N LEU A 57 -16.32 -4.55 3.63
CA LEU A 57 -16.95 -5.22 2.52
C LEU A 57 -16.70 -6.71 2.68
N ASP A 58 -17.33 -7.51 1.83
CA ASP A 58 -17.19 -8.96 1.89
C ASP A 58 -15.74 -9.35 1.63
N ALA A 59 -15.15 -10.11 2.54
CA ALA A 59 -13.77 -10.56 2.41
C ALA A 59 -13.56 -11.47 1.20
N ASP A 60 -14.63 -12.07 0.70
CA ASP A 60 -14.56 -12.92 -0.49
C ASP A 60 -14.70 -12.12 -1.79
N THR A 61 -14.79 -10.80 -1.71
CA THR A 61 -14.84 -9.96 -2.89
C THR A 61 -13.59 -10.19 -3.74
N SER A 62 -13.80 -10.47 -5.01
CA SER A 62 -12.73 -10.75 -5.96
C SER A 62 -12.16 -9.47 -6.55
N VAL A 63 -10.84 -9.43 -6.64
CA VAL A 63 -10.12 -8.34 -7.29
C VAL A 63 -9.27 -8.94 -8.40
N ASN A 64 -9.32 -8.33 -9.58
CA ASN A 64 -8.52 -8.80 -10.70
C ASN A 64 -7.12 -8.22 -10.62
N GLY A 65 -6.13 -9.05 -10.89
CA GLY A 65 -4.76 -8.61 -10.96
C GLY A 65 -3.84 -9.43 -10.07
N ASN A 66 -2.60 -9.01 -10.01
CA ASN A 66 -1.58 -9.71 -9.24
C ASN A 66 -1.57 -9.19 -7.81
N ILE A 67 -1.86 -10.07 -6.87
CA ILE A 67 -1.91 -9.69 -5.46
C ILE A 67 -0.58 -9.10 -4.97
N ASN A 68 0.53 -9.66 -5.44
CA ASN A 68 1.84 -9.17 -4.99
C ASN A 68 2.10 -7.73 -5.41
N SER A 69 1.61 -7.34 -6.57
CA SER A 69 1.75 -5.95 -7.02
C SER A 69 1.00 -5.00 -6.11
N LEU A 70 -0.21 -5.37 -5.71
CA LEU A 70 -0.99 -4.51 -4.84
C LEU A 70 -0.45 -4.50 -3.41
N VAL A 71 -0.04 -5.67 -2.92
CA VAL A 71 0.59 -5.76 -1.59
C VAL A 71 1.82 -4.87 -1.52
N GLN A 72 2.63 -4.86 -2.58
CA GLN A 72 3.82 -4.04 -2.61
C GLN A 72 3.48 -2.55 -2.51
N VAL A 73 2.45 -2.12 -3.21
CA VAL A 73 1.99 -0.73 -3.14
C VAL A 73 1.54 -0.38 -1.72
N ILE A 74 0.70 -1.23 -1.14
CA ILE A 74 0.18 -0.98 0.20
C ILE A 74 1.30 -0.96 1.23
N ASN A 75 2.21 -1.93 1.16
CA ASN A 75 3.31 -2.00 2.10
C ASN A 75 4.22 -0.79 1.99
N ASN A 76 4.44 -0.31 0.78
CA ASN A 76 5.25 0.89 0.57
C ASN A 76 4.61 2.12 1.23
N ILE A 77 3.29 2.25 1.12
CA ILE A 77 2.58 3.35 1.74
C ILE A 77 2.61 3.22 3.27
N ILE A 78 2.42 2.02 3.79
CA ILE A 78 2.48 1.80 5.24
C ILE A 78 3.88 2.09 5.76
N SER A 79 4.93 1.67 5.05
CA SER A 79 6.31 1.96 5.45
C SER A 79 6.57 3.46 5.47
N ASN A 80 6.05 4.18 4.49
CA ASN A 80 6.19 5.64 4.47
C ASN A 80 5.47 6.27 5.66
N ALA A 81 4.32 5.74 6.03
CA ALA A 81 3.58 6.24 7.19
C ALA A 81 4.37 6.00 8.48
N ILE A 82 4.98 4.83 8.60
CA ILE A 82 5.81 4.52 9.76
C ILE A 82 6.98 5.52 9.84
N GLN A 83 7.62 5.78 8.71
CA GLN A 83 8.75 6.71 8.65
C GLN A 83 8.34 8.12 9.02
N ALA A 84 7.11 8.51 8.69
CA ALA A 84 6.61 9.84 8.99
C ALA A 84 6.53 10.10 10.50
N TYR A 85 6.48 9.06 11.30
CA TYR A 85 6.45 9.20 12.74
C TYR A 85 7.84 9.45 13.35
N ASN A 86 8.90 9.37 12.54
CA ASN A 86 10.26 9.70 12.97
C ASN A 86 10.72 8.98 14.23
N GLY A 87 10.35 7.73 14.36
CA GLY A 87 10.76 6.91 15.49
C GLY A 87 9.93 7.06 16.75
N GLU A 88 8.92 7.90 16.74
CA GLU A 88 8.03 8.02 17.89
C GLU A 88 7.23 6.74 18.08
N PRO A 89 7.22 6.18 19.29
CA PRO A 89 6.51 4.93 19.54
C PRO A 89 5.03 5.15 19.83
N ASN A 90 4.29 4.05 19.87
CA ASN A 90 2.88 4.03 20.27
C ASN A 90 2.00 4.86 19.35
N LYS A 91 2.29 4.79 18.07
CA LYS A 91 1.51 5.47 17.04
C LYS A 91 0.62 4.46 16.31
N GLU A 92 -0.32 4.99 15.54
CA GLU A 92 -1.28 4.15 14.84
C GLU A 92 -1.39 4.52 13.38
N ILE A 93 -1.74 3.53 12.57
CA ILE A 93 -2.05 3.71 11.16
C ILE A 93 -3.39 3.03 10.94
N ASN A 94 -4.32 3.71 10.29
CA ASN A 94 -5.61 3.12 9.95
C ASN A 94 -5.59 2.62 8.51
N PHE A 95 -5.91 1.36 8.35
CA PHE A 95 -5.92 0.69 7.05
C PHE A 95 -7.36 0.21 6.83
N THR A 96 -8.08 0.86 5.93
CA THR A 96 -9.49 0.61 5.72
C THR A 96 -9.76 0.18 4.28
N LEU A 97 -10.56 -0.86 4.13
CA LEU A 97 -11.00 -1.32 2.83
C LEU A 97 -12.52 -1.27 2.80
N SER A 98 -13.05 -0.71 1.73
CA SER A 98 -14.49 -0.60 1.55
C SER A 98 -14.84 -0.71 0.08
N LYS A 99 -16.11 -0.82 -0.21
CA LYS A 99 -16.59 -0.85 -1.58
C LYS A 99 -17.39 0.41 -1.81
N GLU A 100 -17.02 1.14 -2.84
CA GLU A 100 -17.72 2.35 -3.19
C GLU A 100 -18.11 2.27 -4.65
N ARG A 101 -19.41 2.23 -4.93
CA ARG A 101 -19.95 1.92 -6.25
C ARG A 101 -19.44 0.54 -6.65
N ASN A 102 -18.73 0.41 -7.74
CA ASN A 102 -18.17 -0.87 -8.14
C ASN A 102 -16.66 -0.87 -8.03
N ASN A 103 -16.13 -0.13 -7.08
CA ASN A 103 -14.69 -0.01 -6.87
C ASN A 103 -14.31 -0.44 -5.47
N LEU A 104 -13.14 -1.05 -5.37
CA LEU A 104 -12.50 -1.26 -4.08
C LEU A 104 -11.81 0.04 -3.68
N LEU A 105 -12.11 0.54 -2.51
CA LEU A 105 -11.47 1.73 -1.99
C LEU A 105 -10.60 1.33 -0.80
N ILE A 106 -9.32 1.61 -0.89
CA ILE A 106 -8.36 1.33 0.18
C ILE A 106 -7.85 2.66 0.69
N SER A 107 -7.88 2.85 2.01
CA SER A 107 -7.29 4.05 2.59
C SER A 107 -6.27 3.67 3.64
N ILE A 108 -5.18 4.41 3.69
CA ILE A 108 -4.11 4.22 4.65
C ILE A 108 -3.80 5.58 5.24
N GLN A 109 -4.11 5.73 6.52
CA GLN A 109 -4.06 7.02 7.21
C GLN A 109 -3.06 7.00 8.34
N ASP A 110 -2.13 7.97 8.33
CA ASP A 110 -1.28 8.21 9.48
C ASP A 110 -1.68 9.51 10.15
N PHE A 111 -1.21 9.69 11.37
CA PHE A 111 -1.49 10.87 12.19
C PHE A 111 -0.20 11.61 12.50
N ALA A 112 0.70 11.64 11.54
CA ALA A 112 1.96 12.35 11.68
C ALA A 112 1.80 13.84 11.34
N GLY A 113 2.85 14.50 10.97
CA GLY A 113 2.79 15.95 10.77
C GLY A 113 2.22 16.42 9.44
N GLY A 114 1.94 15.49 8.54
CA GLY A 114 1.50 15.85 7.20
C GLY A 114 2.66 16.04 6.25
N LEU A 115 2.36 16.14 4.96
CA LEU A 115 3.39 16.33 3.94
C LEU A 115 3.65 17.81 3.74
N PRO A 116 4.93 18.21 3.70
CA PRO A 116 5.27 19.61 3.36
C PRO A 116 4.77 19.96 1.96
N GLU A 117 4.42 21.21 1.72
CA GLU A 117 3.93 21.65 0.43
C GLU A 117 4.87 21.34 -0.72
N ASN A 118 6.16 21.52 -0.52
CA ASN A 118 7.13 21.26 -1.58
C ASN A 118 7.17 19.76 -1.92
N VAL A 119 6.94 18.90 -0.95
CA VAL A 119 6.88 17.46 -1.20
C VAL A 119 5.61 17.13 -1.97
N GLN A 120 4.48 17.74 -1.60
CA GLN A 120 3.23 17.51 -2.29
C GLN A 120 3.32 17.89 -3.77
N GLU A 121 3.93 19.00 -4.07
CA GLU A 121 4.08 19.45 -5.45
C GLU A 121 4.84 18.43 -6.28
N LYS A 122 5.84 17.82 -5.70
CA LYS A 122 6.68 16.88 -6.41
C LYS A 122 6.12 15.47 -6.47
N LEU A 123 5.24 15.14 -5.55
CA LEU A 123 4.81 13.77 -5.38
C LEU A 123 4.24 13.15 -6.64
N PHE A 124 3.37 13.85 -7.32
CA PHE A 124 2.73 13.35 -8.53
C PHE A 124 3.13 14.09 -9.80
N LYS A 125 3.96 15.10 -9.70
CA LYS A 125 4.40 15.83 -10.86
C LYS A 125 5.83 15.52 -11.24
N GLU A 126 6.72 15.69 -10.28
CA GLU A 126 8.14 15.57 -10.55
C GLU A 126 8.80 14.44 -9.82
N MET A 127 8.01 13.56 -9.28
CA MET A 127 8.53 12.50 -8.48
C MET A 127 9.57 11.66 -9.17
N ILE A 128 9.57 11.65 -10.47
CA ILE A 128 10.58 10.94 -11.21
C ILE A 128 11.96 11.47 -10.93
N THR A 129 12.06 12.78 -10.83
CA THR A 129 13.36 13.40 -10.70
C THR A 129 13.78 13.54 -9.26
N THR A 130 12.87 13.45 -8.38
CA THR A 130 13.23 13.71 -7.09
C THR A 130 13.67 12.64 -6.31
N LYS A 131 13.59 11.91 -6.56
CA LYS A 131 13.83 11.02 -5.87
C LYS A 131 14.74 10.51 -5.45
N GLY A 132 14.94 10.10 -5.56
CA GLY A 132 15.93 9.35 -5.25
C GLY A 132 16.62 9.41 -4.01
N LYS A 133 16.93 10.50 -3.48
CA LYS A 133 17.74 10.54 -2.37
C LYS A 133 17.31 9.72 -1.25
N ASN A 134 16.12 9.79 -0.81
CA ASN A 134 15.66 8.97 0.28
C ASN A 134 14.67 7.95 -0.22
N GLY A 135 14.49 7.82 -1.49
CA GLY A 135 13.68 6.78 -2.07
C GLY A 135 12.18 6.96 -1.92
N THR A 136 11.74 7.84 -1.06
CA THR A 136 10.32 7.97 -0.78
C THR A 136 9.52 8.44 -1.99
N GLY A 137 10.02 9.47 -2.65
CA GLY A 137 9.34 9.99 -3.82
C GLY A 137 9.27 8.98 -4.95
N LEU A 138 10.36 8.26 -5.16
CA LEU A 138 10.41 7.23 -6.19
C LEU A 138 9.45 6.09 -5.87
N GLY A 139 9.40 5.68 -4.60
CA GLY A 139 8.51 4.62 -4.19
C GLY A 139 7.05 4.96 -4.44
N LEU A 140 6.65 6.18 -4.12
CA LEU A 140 5.28 6.60 -4.36
C LEU A 140 4.97 6.72 -5.85
N PHE A 141 5.94 7.16 -6.63
CA PHE A 141 5.76 7.21 -8.08
C PHE A 141 5.55 5.80 -8.65
N MET A 142 6.38 4.85 -8.23
CA MET A 142 6.24 3.48 -8.69
C MET A 142 4.91 2.88 -8.27
N SER A 143 4.47 3.18 -7.06
CA SER A 143 3.17 2.74 -6.58
C SER A 143 2.03 3.29 -7.42
N TYR A 144 2.07 4.58 -7.69
CA TYR A 144 1.06 5.23 -8.52
C TYR A 144 1.02 4.61 -9.91
N SER A 145 2.19 4.44 -10.52
CA SER A 145 2.30 3.84 -11.85
C SER A 145 1.78 2.40 -11.88
N ASN A 146 2.07 1.65 -10.83
CA ASN A 146 1.63 0.27 -10.71
C ASN A 146 0.10 0.20 -10.65
N ILE A 147 -0.52 1.04 -9.83
CA ILE A 147 -1.98 1.08 -9.72
C ILE A 147 -2.63 1.44 -11.06
N LYS A 148 -2.07 2.43 -11.74
CA LYS A 148 -2.59 2.84 -13.05
C LYS A 148 -2.43 1.75 -14.09
N ALA A 149 -1.24 1.18 -14.20
CA ALA A 149 -0.93 0.25 -15.29
C ALA A 149 -1.50 -1.14 -15.07
N HIS A 150 -1.48 -1.62 -13.84
CA HIS A 150 -1.82 -3.02 -13.57
C HIS A 150 -3.23 -3.23 -13.03
N PHE A 151 -3.86 -2.20 -12.51
CA PHE A 151 -5.18 -2.33 -11.91
C PHE A 151 -6.21 -1.41 -12.53
N ASN A 152 -5.80 -0.57 -13.46
CA ASN A 152 -6.66 0.44 -14.06
C ASN A 152 -7.32 1.30 -12.98
N GLY A 153 -6.59 1.50 -11.91
CA GLY A 153 -7.08 2.23 -10.76
C GLY A 153 -6.50 3.61 -10.65
N ASN A 154 -6.69 4.21 -9.50
CA ASN A 154 -6.19 5.55 -9.23
C ASN A 154 -5.67 5.61 -7.81
N MET A 155 -4.76 6.54 -7.56
CA MET A 155 -4.21 6.77 -6.24
C MET A 155 -4.20 8.26 -5.99
N THR A 156 -4.76 8.66 -4.85
CA THR A 156 -4.81 10.07 -4.45
C THR A 156 -4.39 10.18 -3.01
N TYR A 157 -4.26 11.39 -2.51
CA TYR A 157 -3.95 11.59 -1.10
C TYR A 157 -4.59 12.87 -0.59
N LYS A 158 -4.74 12.94 0.74
CA LYS A 158 -5.12 14.14 1.45
C LYS A 158 -4.14 14.30 2.58
N THR A 159 -3.69 15.51 2.81
CA THR A 159 -2.73 15.77 3.87
C THR A 159 -3.07 17.09 4.53
N GLN A 160 -2.85 17.17 5.83
CA GLN A 160 -3.08 18.39 6.58
C GLN A 160 -1.98 18.55 7.61
N LYS A 161 -1.35 19.71 7.58
CA LYS A 161 -0.25 20.01 8.49
C LYS A 161 -0.68 19.83 9.93
N GLY A 162 0.10 19.08 10.67
CA GLY A 162 -0.18 18.83 12.07
C GLY A 162 -1.20 17.73 12.34
N GLU A 163 -1.84 17.19 11.30
CA GLU A 163 -2.85 16.15 11.47
C GLU A 163 -2.49 14.82 10.83
N GLY A 164 -1.80 14.84 9.70
CA GLY A 164 -1.36 13.62 9.06
C GLY A 164 -1.70 13.54 7.59
N THR A 165 -1.55 12.34 7.04
CA THR A 165 -1.74 12.07 5.62
C THR A 165 -2.54 10.80 5.43
N THR A 166 -3.46 10.82 4.46
CA THR A 166 -4.20 9.63 4.05
C THR A 166 -3.98 9.40 2.57
N PHE A 167 -3.57 8.19 2.21
CA PHE A 167 -3.49 7.78 0.82
C PHE A 167 -4.70 6.93 0.49
N TYR A 168 -5.26 7.15 -0.70
CA TYR A 168 -6.41 6.42 -1.19
C TYR A 168 -6.03 5.68 -2.46
N ILE A 169 -6.41 4.41 -2.54
CA ILE A 169 -6.26 3.60 -3.74
C ILE A 169 -7.65 3.15 -4.15
N GLU A 170 -8.01 3.39 -5.39
CA GLU A 170 -9.30 2.99 -5.90
C GLU A 170 -9.10 2.07 -7.09
N ILE A 171 -9.68 0.87 -7.02
CA ILE A 171 -9.50 -0.16 -8.04
C ILE A 171 -10.87 -0.64 -8.51
N PRO A 172 -11.13 -0.60 -9.82
CA PRO A 172 -12.38 -1.14 -10.34
C PRO A 172 -12.50 -2.63 -10.07
N LEU A 173 -13.66 -3.05 -9.62
CA LEU A 173 -13.94 -4.46 -9.39
C LEU A 173 -14.56 -5.04 -10.66
N ALA A 174 -14.42 -6.34 -10.80
CA ALA A 174 -15.03 -7.02 -11.93
C ALA A 174 -16.55 -6.90 -11.83
N ALA A 175 -17.16 -6.72 -12.96
CA ALA A 175 -18.61 -6.58 -13.00
C ALA A 175 -19.31 -7.88 -12.63
#